data_9e68ee91feeb3309b00da9bc8929f31e
#
_entry.id   9e68ee91feeb3309b00da9bc8929f31e
#
_cell.length_a   1.000
_cell.length_b   1.000
_cell.length_c   1.000
_cell.angle_alpha   90.00
_cell.angle_beta   90.00
_cell.angle_gamma   90.00
#
_symmetry.space_group_name_H-M   'P 1'
#
loop_
_entity.id
_entity.type
_entity.pdbx_description
1 polymer ?
#
loop_
_entity_poly.entity_id
_entity_poly.type
_entity_poly.pdbx_seq_one_letter_code
_entity_poly.pdbx_strand_id
1 'polypeptide(L)'
;MYNEEIKERFLKEYCTTTEVYRTRHGLFTITEPGELSVDKDVASMSIAEAKSAIDEMDVSGLSTVYNLRMVIKAYIDWCKDNGVFETNDGFLQVCNPDLDISPSISRILFRDENDLIYSMRKVCAFNEGYPQPVIMAFAWLGLQLKDILDLRDSHVNLETRQVFDPDGNIIVDGFSDRITDILREFEETSISQRENHTTIYDVVKDLSTDAYLKRFLPKSSKKFGGEYTTSQIYSALNRYNQKYKELGFPSRLSFSNVWKSGRYYKLWEWEQATGLSAFQQENKQKILEIFRNSANYSSVIWYYKAYKRAFNL
;
A
#
# COMPACT_ATOMS: atom_id res chain seq x y z
N MET A 1 15.92 -6.74 15.88
CA MET A 1 16.10 -8.05 15.14
C MET A 1 16.25 -9.19 16.13
N TYR A 2 15.52 -10.29 15.97
CA TYR A 2 15.77 -11.49 16.76
C TYR A 2 17.22 -11.99 16.53
N ASN A 3 17.94 -12.38 17.58
CA ASN A 3 19.38 -12.70 17.53
C ASN A 3 20.23 -11.64 16.81
N GLU A 4 19.99 -10.37 17.12
CA GLU A 4 20.54 -9.22 16.40
C GLU A 4 22.06 -9.28 16.25
N GLU A 5 22.81 -9.61 17.30
CA GLU A 5 24.27 -9.69 17.28
C GLU A 5 24.80 -10.69 16.24
N ILE A 6 24.16 -11.84 16.11
CA ILE A 6 24.54 -12.90 15.17
C ILE A 6 24.24 -12.45 13.73
N LYS A 7 23.03 -11.91 13.49
CA LYS A 7 22.62 -11.41 12.17
C LYS A 7 23.46 -10.22 11.72
N GLU A 8 23.79 -9.33 12.63
CA GLU A 8 24.69 -8.20 12.35
C GLU A 8 26.10 -8.68 11.93
N ARG A 9 26.64 -9.72 12.62
CA ARG A 9 27.92 -10.31 12.24
C ARG A 9 27.84 -10.94 10.86
N PHE A 10 26.81 -11.72 10.55
CA PHE A 10 26.58 -12.26 9.22
C PHE A 10 26.49 -11.15 8.17
N LEU A 11 25.69 -10.10 8.40
CA LEU A 11 25.51 -9.02 7.44
C LEU A 11 26.80 -8.26 7.14
N LYS A 12 27.65 -8.05 8.14
CA LYS A 12 28.96 -7.40 7.97
C LYS A 12 29.92 -8.25 7.11
N GLU A 13 29.87 -9.56 7.23
CA GLU A 13 30.69 -10.48 6.44
C GLU A 13 30.12 -10.71 5.02
N TYR A 14 28.80 -10.75 4.89
CA TYR A 14 28.10 -11.10 3.66
C TYR A 14 27.90 -9.91 2.70
N CYS A 15 27.70 -8.70 3.25
CA CYS A 15 27.34 -7.54 2.43
C CYS A 15 28.55 -6.75 1.97
N THR A 16 28.65 -6.54 0.65
CA THR A 16 29.79 -5.83 0.01
C THR A 16 29.64 -4.31 -0.01
N THR A 17 28.42 -3.79 0.17
CA THR A 17 28.13 -2.34 0.14
C THR A 17 27.11 -1.97 1.22
N THR A 18 27.09 -0.69 1.60
CA THR A 18 26.11 -0.14 2.56
C THR A 18 24.66 -0.28 2.07
N GLU A 19 24.42 -0.18 0.77
CA GLU A 19 23.08 -0.32 0.19
C GLU A 19 22.60 -1.77 0.28
N VAL A 20 23.45 -2.73 -0.07
CA VAL A 20 23.16 -4.16 0.09
C VAL A 20 22.91 -4.49 1.56
N TYR A 21 23.74 -3.97 2.46
CA TYR A 21 23.56 -4.14 3.90
C TYR A 21 22.17 -3.65 4.37
N ARG A 22 21.77 -2.41 4.05
CA ARG A 22 20.46 -1.85 4.43
C ARG A 22 19.30 -2.70 3.91
N THR A 23 19.38 -3.14 2.66
CA THR A 23 18.36 -3.98 2.04
C THR A 23 18.23 -5.33 2.75
N ARG A 24 19.36 -5.98 3.08
CA ARG A 24 19.38 -7.29 3.74
C ARG A 24 18.97 -7.19 5.21
N HIS A 25 19.40 -6.15 5.90
CA HIS A 25 18.93 -5.82 7.25
C HIS A 25 17.41 -5.68 7.29
N GLY A 26 16.81 -4.98 6.33
CA GLY A 26 15.36 -4.85 6.20
C GLY A 26 14.62 -6.19 6.04
N LEU A 27 15.24 -7.20 5.40
CA LEU A 27 14.66 -8.55 5.29
C LEU A 27 14.62 -9.27 6.65
N PHE A 28 15.65 -9.14 7.48
CA PHE A 28 15.63 -9.68 8.85
C PHE A 28 14.64 -8.95 9.77
N THR A 29 14.35 -7.67 9.51
CA THR A 29 13.28 -6.96 10.21
C THR A 29 11.89 -7.53 9.85
N ILE A 30 11.71 -8.00 8.61
CA ILE A 30 10.47 -8.69 8.19
C ILE A 30 10.30 -10.03 8.92
N THR A 31 11.39 -10.77 9.17
CA THR A 31 11.29 -12.08 9.86
C THR A 31 11.09 -11.97 11.37
N GLU A 32 11.45 -10.85 11.98
CA GLU A 32 11.44 -10.68 13.45
C GLU A 32 10.09 -10.99 14.13
N PRO A 33 8.93 -10.50 13.66
CA PRO A 33 7.66 -10.83 14.31
C PRO A 33 7.38 -12.33 14.35
N GLY A 34 7.70 -13.04 13.25
CA GLY A 34 7.55 -14.48 13.18
C GLY A 34 8.53 -15.22 14.08
N GLU A 35 9.79 -14.78 14.16
CA GLU A 35 10.80 -15.35 15.04
C GLU A 35 10.41 -15.19 16.52
N LEU A 36 9.90 -14.01 16.89
CA LEU A 36 9.40 -13.76 18.24
C LEU A 36 8.18 -14.62 18.58
N SER A 37 7.29 -14.89 17.62
CA SER A 37 6.08 -15.68 17.85
C SER A 37 6.34 -17.14 18.18
N VAL A 38 7.45 -17.69 17.68
CA VAL A 38 7.85 -19.09 17.91
C VAL A 38 9.10 -19.22 18.81
N ASP A 39 9.65 -18.09 19.26
CA ASP A 39 10.89 -17.98 20.06
C ASP A 39 12.07 -18.77 19.44
N LYS A 40 12.24 -18.61 18.11
CA LYS A 40 13.31 -19.29 17.36
C LYS A 40 13.85 -18.44 16.22
N ASP A 41 15.15 -18.57 15.99
CA ASP A 41 15.83 -18.00 14.84
C ASP A 41 15.35 -18.66 13.53
N VAL A 42 15.16 -17.86 12.50
CA VAL A 42 14.70 -18.30 11.17
C VAL A 42 15.57 -19.42 10.57
N ALA A 43 16.86 -19.47 10.93
CA ALA A 43 17.79 -20.50 10.49
C ALA A 43 17.66 -21.83 11.25
N SER A 44 16.87 -21.91 12.31
CA SER A 44 16.70 -23.13 13.14
C SER A 44 15.25 -23.63 13.20
N MET A 45 14.32 -22.98 12.51
CA MET A 45 12.90 -23.36 12.50
C MET A 45 12.67 -24.70 11.79
N SER A 46 11.87 -25.57 12.41
CA SER A 46 11.23 -26.68 11.72
C SER A 46 10.17 -26.20 10.73
N ILE A 47 9.68 -27.07 9.85
CA ILE A 47 8.59 -26.73 8.90
C ILE A 47 7.34 -26.25 9.64
N ALA A 48 6.98 -26.86 10.76
CA ALA A 48 5.80 -26.50 11.53
C ALA A 48 5.93 -25.11 12.15
N GLU A 49 7.09 -24.79 12.75
CA GLU A 49 7.39 -23.48 13.31
C GLU A 49 7.46 -22.40 12.21
N ALA A 50 8.10 -22.70 11.08
CA ALA A 50 8.17 -21.79 9.94
C ALA A 50 6.79 -21.44 9.36
N LYS A 51 5.86 -22.40 9.33
CA LYS A 51 4.47 -22.15 8.92
C LYS A 51 3.76 -21.18 9.89
N SER A 52 3.91 -21.39 11.19
CA SER A 52 3.34 -20.52 12.20
C SER A 52 3.98 -19.13 12.17
N ALA A 53 5.31 -19.06 12.06
CA ALA A 53 6.05 -17.79 12.02
C ALA A 53 5.72 -16.93 10.80
N ILE A 54 5.54 -17.54 9.62
CA ILE A 54 5.35 -16.78 8.38
C ILE A 54 4.01 -16.03 8.34
N ASP A 55 3.01 -16.49 9.09
CA ASP A 55 1.72 -15.82 9.24
C ASP A 55 1.83 -14.49 10.00
N GLU A 56 2.84 -14.35 10.86
CA GLU A 56 3.14 -13.11 11.59
C GLU A 56 4.10 -12.18 10.85
N MET A 57 4.75 -12.66 9.78
CA MET A 57 5.67 -11.88 8.98
C MET A 57 4.94 -11.03 7.94
N ASP A 58 5.48 -9.84 7.62
CA ASP A 58 4.95 -9.00 6.54
C ASP A 58 5.50 -9.45 5.18
N VAL A 59 5.17 -10.67 4.79
CA VAL A 59 5.54 -11.24 3.49
C VAL A 59 4.45 -10.95 2.47
N SER A 60 4.48 -9.75 1.92
CA SER A 60 3.42 -9.23 1.05
C SER A 60 3.77 -9.25 -0.44
N GLY A 61 4.86 -9.91 -0.86
CA GLY A 61 5.27 -9.86 -2.26
C GLY A 61 6.14 -11.02 -2.73
N LEU A 62 5.94 -11.42 -4.00
CA LEU A 62 6.75 -12.47 -4.64
C LEU A 62 8.25 -12.14 -4.62
N SER A 63 8.60 -10.87 -4.88
CA SER A 63 10.00 -10.40 -4.77
C SER A 63 10.53 -10.49 -3.35
N THR A 64 9.69 -10.25 -2.33
CA THR A 64 10.06 -10.42 -0.92
C THR A 64 10.34 -11.90 -0.62
N VAL A 65 9.48 -12.82 -1.10
CA VAL A 65 9.68 -14.28 -0.97
C VAL A 65 11.03 -14.70 -1.56
N TYR A 66 11.33 -14.28 -2.80
CA TYR A 66 12.62 -14.62 -3.43
C TYR A 66 13.82 -14.03 -2.67
N ASN A 67 13.74 -12.79 -2.23
CA ASN A 67 14.82 -12.12 -1.52
C ASN A 67 15.03 -12.73 -0.13
N LEU A 68 13.96 -13.02 0.61
CA LEU A 68 14.03 -13.73 1.90
C LEU A 68 14.69 -15.09 1.72
N ARG A 69 14.19 -15.89 0.76
CA ARG A 69 14.74 -17.22 0.50
C ARG A 69 16.24 -17.19 0.21
N MET A 70 16.67 -16.23 -0.62
CA MET A 70 18.09 -16.09 -0.97
C MET A 70 18.95 -15.72 0.24
N VAL A 71 18.51 -14.73 1.03
CA VAL A 71 19.28 -14.25 2.20
C VAL A 71 19.28 -15.26 3.32
N ILE A 72 18.13 -15.87 3.62
CA ILE A 72 18.03 -16.87 4.70
C ILE A 72 18.83 -18.13 4.34
N LYS A 73 18.85 -18.54 3.05
CA LYS A 73 19.73 -19.63 2.64
C LYS A 73 21.19 -19.32 2.92
N ALA A 74 21.68 -18.15 2.51
CA ALA A 74 23.06 -17.74 2.79
C ALA A 74 23.34 -17.62 4.28
N TYR A 75 22.37 -17.18 5.09
CA TYR A 75 22.49 -17.09 6.53
C TYR A 75 22.56 -18.47 7.19
N ILE A 76 21.73 -19.43 6.77
CA ILE A 76 21.79 -20.83 7.23
C ILE A 76 23.16 -21.44 6.93
N ASP A 77 23.64 -21.29 5.69
CA ASP A 77 24.94 -21.82 5.29
C ASP A 77 26.08 -21.19 6.13
N TRP A 78 26.05 -19.88 6.35
CA TRP A 78 27.00 -19.17 7.20
C TRP A 78 26.93 -19.62 8.67
N CYS A 79 25.76 -19.86 9.23
CA CYS A 79 25.58 -20.37 10.60
C CYS A 79 26.18 -21.77 10.73
N LYS A 80 26.01 -22.65 9.74
CA LYS A 80 26.61 -24.00 9.71
C LYS A 80 28.15 -23.89 9.71
N ASP A 81 28.70 -23.08 8.82
CA ASP A 81 30.14 -22.92 8.65
C ASP A 81 30.82 -22.35 9.89
N ASN A 82 30.13 -21.49 10.65
CA ASN A 82 30.63 -20.84 11.85
C ASN A 82 30.25 -21.55 13.16
N GLY A 83 29.47 -22.66 13.10
CA GLY A 83 29.06 -23.41 14.28
C GLY A 83 28.26 -22.61 15.31
N VAL A 84 27.40 -21.68 14.82
CA VAL A 84 26.71 -20.71 15.69
C VAL A 84 25.62 -21.39 16.50
N PHE A 85 24.79 -22.21 15.84
CA PHE A 85 23.75 -23.05 16.45
C PHE A 85 23.30 -24.13 15.44
N GLU A 86 22.49 -25.09 15.92
CA GLU A 86 21.92 -26.12 15.06
C GLU A 86 20.92 -25.48 14.07
N THR A 87 21.15 -25.71 12.78
CA THR A 87 20.37 -25.13 11.71
C THR A 87 19.35 -26.10 11.12
N ASN A 88 18.26 -25.55 10.56
CA ASN A 88 17.20 -26.29 9.89
C ASN A 88 16.73 -25.57 8.64
N ASP A 89 16.41 -26.31 7.58
CA ASP A 89 15.94 -25.77 6.32
C ASP A 89 14.41 -25.55 6.27
N GLY A 90 13.71 -25.71 7.40
CA GLY A 90 12.25 -25.65 7.47
C GLY A 90 11.67 -24.35 6.94
N PHE A 91 12.32 -23.21 7.25
CA PHE A 91 11.88 -21.92 6.69
C PHE A 91 11.98 -21.88 5.16
N LEU A 92 13.05 -22.40 4.56
CA LEU A 92 13.23 -22.42 3.10
C LEU A 92 12.24 -23.35 2.40
N GLN A 93 11.72 -24.36 3.08
CA GLN A 93 10.71 -25.26 2.53
C GLN A 93 9.33 -24.60 2.50
N VAL A 94 9.02 -23.71 3.45
CA VAL A 94 7.75 -22.97 3.54
C VAL A 94 7.81 -21.69 2.71
N CYS A 95 8.87 -20.90 2.86
CA CYS A 95 9.07 -19.63 2.14
C CYS A 95 9.54 -19.91 0.69
N ASN A 96 8.59 -20.22 -0.18
CA ASN A 96 8.81 -20.55 -1.59
C ASN A 96 7.76 -19.84 -2.47
N PRO A 97 7.87 -19.86 -3.82
CA PRO A 97 6.92 -19.20 -4.72
C PRO A 97 5.46 -19.68 -4.62
N ASP A 98 5.23 -20.86 -4.04
CA ASP A 98 3.88 -21.41 -3.81
C ASP A 98 3.29 -20.98 -2.45
N LEU A 99 4.03 -20.19 -1.68
CA LEU A 99 3.58 -19.65 -0.41
C LEU A 99 2.23 -18.97 -0.54
N ASP A 100 1.28 -19.36 0.31
CA ASP A 100 0.00 -18.65 0.44
C ASP A 100 0.19 -17.37 1.26
N ILE A 101 0.17 -16.22 0.57
CA ILE A 101 0.27 -14.89 1.18
C ILE A 101 -1.10 -14.26 1.47
N SER A 102 -2.19 -15.00 1.29
CA SER A 102 -3.54 -14.45 1.51
C SER A 102 -3.75 -13.88 2.91
N PRO A 103 -3.18 -14.42 4.01
CA PRO A 103 -3.26 -13.80 5.33
C PRO A 103 -2.62 -12.40 5.36
N SER A 104 -1.44 -12.23 4.75
CA SER A 104 -0.79 -10.92 4.64
C SER A 104 -1.59 -9.96 3.75
N ILE A 105 -2.11 -10.43 2.63
CA ILE A 105 -2.95 -9.64 1.73
C ILE A 105 -4.19 -9.11 2.45
N SER A 106 -4.89 -9.93 3.24
CA SER A 106 -6.09 -9.50 3.98
C SER A 106 -5.78 -8.40 5.02
N ARG A 107 -4.55 -8.36 5.55
CA ARG A 107 -4.11 -7.33 6.49
C ARG A 107 -3.76 -5.99 5.82
N ILE A 108 -3.26 -6.01 4.59
CA ILE A 108 -2.70 -4.80 3.93
C ILE A 108 -3.57 -4.24 2.81
N LEU A 109 -4.43 -5.04 2.18
CA LEU A 109 -5.32 -4.59 1.12
C LEU A 109 -6.77 -4.45 1.60
N PHE A 110 -7.56 -3.74 0.81
CA PHE A 110 -8.99 -3.58 1.02
C PHE A 110 -9.75 -4.56 0.14
N ARG A 111 -10.79 -5.17 0.73
CA ARG A 111 -11.66 -6.10 0.00
C ARG A 111 -12.40 -5.42 -1.13
N ASP A 112 -13.01 -4.28 -0.83
CA ASP A 112 -13.87 -3.51 -1.71
C ASP A 112 -13.85 -2.03 -1.31
N GLU A 113 -14.58 -1.21 -2.07
CA GLU A 113 -14.69 0.23 -1.83
C GLU A 113 -15.31 0.55 -0.46
N ASN A 114 -16.25 -0.28 0.02
CA ASN A 114 -16.87 -0.06 1.33
C ASN A 114 -15.87 -0.20 2.47
N ASP A 115 -15.01 -1.22 2.41
CA ASP A 115 -13.95 -1.45 3.38
C ASP A 115 -12.96 -0.27 3.40
N LEU A 116 -12.59 0.26 2.23
CA LEU A 116 -11.76 1.47 2.14
C LEU A 116 -12.43 2.68 2.79
N ILE A 117 -13.67 3.00 2.37
CA ILE A 117 -14.39 4.19 2.85
C ILE A 117 -14.64 4.11 4.35
N TYR A 118 -15.03 2.95 4.87
CA TYR A 118 -15.16 2.72 6.30
C TYR A 118 -13.84 3.00 7.04
N SER A 119 -12.73 2.49 6.51
CA SER A 119 -11.41 2.70 7.10
C SER A 119 -10.98 4.17 7.08
N MET A 120 -11.24 4.88 5.99
CA MET A 120 -10.95 6.32 5.89
C MET A 120 -11.76 7.14 6.91
N ARG A 121 -13.05 6.84 7.08
CA ARG A 121 -13.93 7.54 8.03
C ARG A 121 -13.53 7.34 9.50
N LYS A 122 -12.80 6.28 9.83
CA LYS A 122 -12.21 6.10 11.17
C LYS A 122 -11.14 7.12 11.51
N VAL A 123 -10.48 7.70 10.51
CA VAL A 123 -9.38 8.64 10.70
C VAL A 123 -9.86 10.09 10.73
N CYS A 124 -10.75 10.46 9.80
CA CYS A 124 -11.32 11.81 9.70
C CYS A 124 -12.67 11.81 8.98
N ALA A 125 -13.49 12.81 9.22
CA ALA A 125 -14.63 13.11 8.39
C ALA A 125 -14.16 13.71 7.03
N PHE A 126 -14.92 13.50 5.95
CA PHE A 126 -14.49 13.93 4.62
C PHE A 126 -14.65 15.45 4.41
N ASN A 127 -15.61 16.04 5.12
CA ASN A 127 -15.86 17.50 5.11
C ASN A 127 -14.86 18.33 5.97
N GLU A 128 -13.80 17.72 6.47
CA GLU A 128 -12.75 18.44 7.21
C GLU A 128 -11.69 19.10 6.31
N GLY A 129 -11.83 19.04 4.98
CA GLY A 129 -10.90 19.64 4.02
C GLY A 129 -9.49 19.03 4.05
N TYR A 130 -9.37 17.77 4.47
CA TYR A 130 -8.13 17.02 4.34
C TYR A 130 -8.00 16.44 2.93
N PRO A 131 -6.84 16.56 2.28
CA PRO A 131 -6.66 16.03 0.93
C PRO A 131 -6.57 14.50 0.87
N GLN A 132 -6.26 13.83 2.01
CA GLN A 132 -6.01 12.40 2.04
C GLN A 132 -7.18 11.54 1.57
N PRO A 133 -8.45 11.76 1.98
CA PRO A 133 -9.59 11.00 1.46
C PRO A 133 -9.73 11.11 -0.05
N VAL A 134 -9.54 12.31 -0.61
CA VAL A 134 -9.61 12.55 -2.06
C VAL A 134 -8.49 11.82 -2.80
N ILE A 135 -7.25 11.91 -2.28
CA ILE A 135 -6.10 11.21 -2.85
C ILE A 135 -6.32 9.68 -2.82
N MET A 136 -6.87 9.16 -1.73
CA MET A 136 -7.17 7.73 -1.61
C MET A 136 -8.31 7.31 -2.54
N ALA A 137 -9.34 8.15 -2.73
CA ALA A 137 -10.40 7.91 -3.69
C ALA A 137 -9.84 7.82 -5.13
N PHE A 138 -9.01 8.76 -5.54
CA PHE A 138 -8.36 8.70 -6.85
C PHE A 138 -7.35 7.55 -6.98
N ALA A 139 -6.62 7.20 -5.91
CA ALA A 139 -5.77 6.01 -5.90
C ALA A 139 -6.58 4.72 -6.10
N TRP A 140 -7.73 4.58 -5.44
CA TRP A 140 -8.68 3.49 -5.65
C TRP A 140 -9.13 3.38 -7.10
N LEU A 141 -9.45 4.51 -7.72
CA LEU A 141 -9.79 4.60 -9.14
C LEU A 141 -8.58 4.33 -10.07
N GLY A 142 -7.37 4.21 -9.50
CA GLY A 142 -6.14 3.82 -10.18
C GLY A 142 -5.32 4.94 -10.77
N LEU A 143 -5.54 6.18 -10.35
CA LEU A 143 -4.63 7.26 -10.71
C LEU A 143 -3.31 7.11 -9.94
N GLN A 144 -2.20 7.44 -10.59
CA GLN A 144 -0.91 7.57 -9.93
C GLN A 144 -0.85 8.90 -9.17
N LEU A 145 0.01 8.99 -8.16
CA LEU A 145 0.10 10.22 -7.37
C LEU A 145 0.45 11.45 -8.21
N LYS A 146 1.28 11.29 -9.24
CA LYS A 146 1.60 12.36 -10.17
C LYS A 146 0.35 12.84 -10.92
N ASP A 147 -0.44 11.91 -11.47
CA ASP A 147 -1.67 12.25 -12.18
C ASP A 147 -2.62 13.04 -11.27
N ILE A 148 -2.75 12.63 -9.99
CA ILE A 148 -3.62 13.29 -9.01
C ILE A 148 -3.15 14.71 -8.70
N LEU A 149 -1.85 14.96 -8.62
CA LEU A 149 -1.29 16.30 -8.39
C LEU A 149 -1.44 17.22 -9.60
N ASP A 150 -1.46 16.64 -10.80
CA ASP A 150 -1.64 17.38 -12.06
C ASP A 150 -3.12 17.65 -12.39
N LEU A 151 -4.09 17.09 -11.62
CA LEU A 151 -5.52 17.36 -11.84
C LEU A 151 -5.89 18.82 -11.62
N ARG A 152 -6.74 19.33 -12.49
CA ARG A 152 -7.37 20.65 -12.41
C ARG A 152 -8.88 20.50 -12.16
N ASP A 153 -9.52 21.57 -11.74
CA ASP A 153 -10.99 21.58 -11.51
C ASP A 153 -11.76 21.10 -12.77
N SER A 154 -11.29 21.49 -13.95
CA SER A 154 -11.89 21.09 -15.24
C SER A 154 -11.69 19.62 -15.61
N HIS A 155 -10.78 18.91 -14.94
CA HIS A 155 -10.49 17.51 -15.23
C HIS A 155 -11.40 16.53 -14.49
N VAL A 156 -12.19 16.98 -13.53
CA VAL A 156 -13.09 16.13 -12.74
C VAL A 156 -14.54 16.55 -12.96
N ASN A 157 -15.35 15.64 -13.45
CA ASN A 157 -16.77 15.87 -13.64
C ASN A 157 -17.57 14.93 -12.74
N LEU A 158 -18.17 15.49 -11.68
CA LEU A 158 -18.95 14.70 -10.70
C LEU A 158 -20.33 14.28 -11.25
N GLU A 159 -20.89 15.00 -12.24
CA GLU A 159 -22.17 14.65 -12.82
C GLU A 159 -22.06 13.46 -13.75
N THR A 160 -21.05 13.45 -14.65
CA THR A 160 -20.76 12.32 -15.54
C THR A 160 -19.92 11.25 -14.87
N ARG A 161 -19.36 11.52 -13.68
CA ARG A 161 -18.47 10.64 -12.92
C ARG A 161 -17.23 10.24 -13.70
N GLN A 162 -16.61 11.21 -14.33
CA GLN A 162 -15.47 11.02 -15.20
C GLN A 162 -14.28 11.86 -14.73
N VAL A 163 -13.07 11.34 -14.97
CA VAL A 163 -11.83 12.07 -14.81
C VAL A 163 -11.12 12.10 -16.16
N PHE A 164 -10.64 13.27 -16.54
CA PHE A 164 -9.96 13.53 -17.80
C PHE A 164 -8.48 13.81 -17.57
N ASP A 165 -7.65 13.46 -18.55
CA ASP A 165 -6.25 13.92 -18.60
C ASP A 165 -6.18 15.37 -19.16
N PRO A 166 -5.00 16.02 -19.15
CA PRO A 166 -4.84 17.36 -19.72
C PRO A 166 -5.18 17.47 -21.23
N ASP A 167 -5.16 16.36 -21.95
CA ASP A 167 -5.48 16.28 -23.38
C ASP A 167 -6.99 16.05 -23.62
N GLY A 168 -7.79 15.94 -22.55
CA GLY A 168 -9.24 15.72 -22.59
C GLY A 168 -9.66 14.26 -22.79
N ASN A 169 -8.75 13.28 -22.69
CA ASN A 169 -9.12 11.88 -22.76
C ASN A 169 -9.66 11.41 -21.41
N ILE A 170 -10.67 10.53 -21.43
CA ILE A 170 -11.23 9.93 -20.23
C ILE A 170 -10.21 8.92 -19.68
N ILE A 171 -9.72 9.16 -18.46
CA ILE A 171 -8.80 8.27 -17.74
C ILE A 171 -9.47 7.47 -16.61
N VAL A 172 -10.64 7.95 -16.16
CA VAL A 172 -11.57 7.19 -15.30
C VAL A 172 -12.96 7.41 -15.84
N ASP A 173 -13.70 6.33 -16.04
CA ASP A 173 -15.08 6.35 -16.53
C ASP A 173 -15.99 5.62 -15.52
N GLY A 174 -16.98 6.33 -15.00
CA GLY A 174 -18.02 5.77 -14.14
C GLY A 174 -17.54 5.38 -12.74
N PHE A 175 -17.21 6.32 -11.87
CA PHE A 175 -16.99 6.01 -10.46
C PHE A 175 -18.31 6.01 -9.64
N SER A 176 -18.27 5.39 -8.46
CA SER A 176 -19.47 5.15 -7.62
C SER A 176 -20.03 6.44 -6.99
N ASP A 177 -21.28 6.37 -6.52
CA ASP A 177 -21.90 7.43 -5.71
C ASP A 177 -21.07 7.79 -4.48
N ARG A 178 -20.47 6.80 -3.83
CA ARG A 178 -19.66 6.99 -2.61
C ARG A 178 -18.36 7.74 -2.87
N ILE A 179 -17.70 7.44 -3.98
CA ILE A 179 -16.54 8.23 -4.42
C ILE A 179 -16.98 9.65 -4.77
N THR A 180 -18.13 9.80 -5.48
CA THR A 180 -18.72 11.10 -5.76
C THR A 180 -18.96 11.91 -4.49
N ASP A 181 -19.48 11.28 -3.44
CA ASP A 181 -19.73 11.94 -2.15
C ASP A 181 -18.44 12.45 -1.50
N ILE A 182 -17.36 11.63 -1.52
CA ILE A 182 -16.06 12.07 -1.00
C ILE A 182 -15.56 13.31 -1.74
N LEU A 183 -15.63 13.29 -3.06
CA LEU A 183 -15.15 14.39 -3.91
C LEU A 183 -16.02 15.63 -3.72
N ARG A 184 -17.36 15.49 -3.66
CA ARG A 184 -18.32 16.55 -3.42
C ARG A 184 -18.13 17.17 -2.04
N GLU A 185 -18.04 16.39 -0.97
CA GLU A 185 -17.78 16.89 0.38
C GLU A 185 -16.50 17.75 0.41
N PHE A 186 -15.45 17.32 -0.30
CA PHE A 186 -14.23 18.11 -0.43
C PHE A 186 -14.44 19.40 -1.25
N GLU A 187 -15.16 19.34 -2.37
CA GLU A 187 -15.44 20.53 -3.21
C GLU A 187 -16.29 21.57 -2.49
N GLU A 188 -17.29 21.14 -1.72
CA GLU A 188 -18.20 22.04 -0.98
C GLU A 188 -17.56 22.61 0.30
N THR A 189 -16.55 21.95 0.85
CA THR A 189 -15.86 22.43 2.06
C THR A 189 -15.05 23.68 1.76
N SER A 190 -15.46 24.81 2.33
CA SER A 190 -14.76 26.12 2.15
C SER A 190 -13.96 26.53 3.39
N ILE A 191 -14.38 26.11 4.58
CA ILE A 191 -13.76 26.41 5.87
C ILE A 191 -13.65 25.11 6.65
N SER A 192 -12.55 24.94 7.37
CA SER A 192 -12.32 23.79 8.25
C SER A 192 -11.58 24.23 9.50
N GLN A 193 -11.57 23.40 10.52
CA GLN A 193 -10.84 23.64 11.76
C GLN A 193 -9.59 22.77 11.84
N ARG A 194 -8.55 23.33 12.42
CA ARG A 194 -7.31 22.62 12.73
C ARG A 194 -6.97 22.82 14.19
N GLU A 195 -6.45 21.79 14.80
CA GLU A 195 -5.94 21.83 16.15
C GLU A 195 -4.41 21.87 16.12
N ASN A 196 -3.83 22.74 16.93
CA ASN A 196 -2.41 22.79 17.20
C ASN A 196 -2.24 22.81 18.72
N HIS A 197 -1.63 21.80 19.28
CA HIS A 197 -1.32 21.53 20.70
C HIS A 197 -2.15 22.26 21.78
N THR A 198 -2.50 23.52 21.56
CA THR A 198 -3.16 24.40 22.55
C THR A 198 -4.34 25.22 21.99
N THR A 199 -4.52 25.26 20.67
CA THR A 199 -5.53 26.12 20.05
C THR A 199 -6.19 25.48 18.85
N ILE A 200 -7.51 25.69 18.74
CA ILE A 200 -8.28 25.38 17.53
C ILE A 200 -8.33 26.65 16.69
N TYR A 201 -8.05 26.56 15.41
CA TYR A 201 -8.07 27.69 14.48
C TYR A 201 -8.70 27.32 13.15
N ASP A 202 -9.34 28.30 12.51
CA ASP A 202 -9.95 28.13 11.21
C ASP A 202 -8.91 28.18 10.08
N VAL A 203 -9.10 27.29 9.12
CA VAL A 203 -8.42 27.31 7.83
C VAL A 203 -9.45 27.48 6.72
N VAL A 204 -9.08 28.18 5.66
CA VAL A 204 -9.93 28.40 4.50
C VAL A 204 -9.32 27.74 3.26
N LYS A 205 -10.20 27.29 2.38
CA LYS A 205 -9.82 26.70 1.08
C LYS A 205 -9.13 27.75 0.21
N ASP A 206 -8.02 27.38 -0.38
CA ASP A 206 -7.29 28.22 -1.34
C ASP A 206 -7.93 28.10 -2.72
N LEU A 207 -8.69 29.12 -3.12
CA LEU A 207 -9.35 29.19 -4.41
C LEU A 207 -8.54 29.97 -5.47
N SER A 208 -7.30 30.34 -5.17
CA SER A 208 -6.45 31.12 -6.07
C SER A 208 -5.68 30.26 -7.09
N THR A 209 -5.86 28.93 -7.05
CA THR A 209 -5.32 27.99 -8.04
C THR A 209 -6.46 27.18 -8.67
N ASP A 210 -6.25 26.65 -9.87
CA ASP A 210 -7.13 25.70 -10.54
C ASP A 210 -6.82 24.23 -10.23
N ALA A 211 -5.78 23.96 -9.41
CA ALA A 211 -5.46 22.61 -8.96
C ALA A 211 -6.65 21.98 -8.24
N TYR A 212 -7.02 20.74 -8.57
CA TYR A 212 -8.16 20.08 -7.94
C TYR A 212 -7.94 19.86 -6.43
N LEU A 213 -6.75 19.47 -6.03
CA LEU A 213 -6.36 19.34 -4.63
C LEU A 213 -6.07 20.73 -4.03
N LYS A 214 -7.11 21.42 -3.58
CA LYS A 214 -6.98 22.72 -2.91
C LYS A 214 -6.33 22.59 -1.55
N ARG A 215 -5.47 23.57 -1.20
CA ARG A 215 -4.90 23.69 0.14
C ARG A 215 -5.89 24.39 1.07
N PHE A 216 -5.84 24.00 2.36
CA PHE A 216 -6.56 24.70 3.41
C PHE A 216 -5.53 25.40 4.30
N LEU A 217 -5.59 26.72 4.37
CA LEU A 217 -4.59 27.56 4.98
C LEU A 217 -5.22 28.54 5.99
N PRO A 218 -4.52 28.94 7.08
CA PRO A 218 -4.97 30.04 7.91
C PRO A 218 -5.22 31.31 7.08
N LYS A 219 -6.25 32.08 7.41
CA LYS A 219 -6.60 33.34 6.69
C LYS A 219 -5.43 34.31 6.58
N SER A 220 -4.53 34.32 7.54
CA SER A 220 -3.32 35.15 7.57
C SER A 220 -2.14 34.58 6.78
N SER A 221 -2.30 33.44 6.12
CA SER A 221 -1.21 32.79 5.40
C SER A 221 -0.79 33.60 4.17
N LYS A 222 0.53 33.72 3.97
CA LYS A 222 1.13 34.27 2.74
C LYS A 222 1.37 33.17 1.66
N LYS A 223 0.88 31.96 1.90
CA LYS A 223 1.12 30.78 1.04
C LYS A 223 -0.05 30.45 0.11
N PHE A 224 -1.04 31.35 -0.01
CA PHE A 224 -2.11 31.22 -1.00
C PHE A 224 -1.52 31.27 -2.43
N GLY A 225 -2.15 30.56 -3.35
CA GLY A 225 -1.67 30.37 -4.72
C GLY A 225 -0.67 29.25 -4.92
N GLY A 226 -0.32 28.53 -3.84
CA GLY A 226 0.61 27.40 -3.91
C GLY A 226 -0.12 26.06 -4.02
N GLU A 227 0.42 25.16 -4.83
CA GLU A 227 -0.05 23.78 -4.97
C GLU A 227 0.65 22.84 -3.99
N TYR A 228 0.10 21.62 -3.81
CA TYR A 228 0.78 20.58 -3.03
C TYR A 228 2.00 20.04 -3.79
N THR A 229 3.09 19.86 -3.06
CA THR A 229 4.24 19.11 -3.56
C THR A 229 4.10 17.62 -3.22
N THR A 230 4.75 16.77 -4.00
CA THR A 230 4.81 15.32 -3.74
C THR A 230 5.27 15.00 -2.32
N SER A 231 6.28 15.71 -1.80
CA SER A 231 6.80 15.51 -0.43
C SER A 231 5.75 15.86 0.64
N GLN A 232 4.99 16.95 0.45
CA GLN A 232 3.92 17.33 1.38
C GLN A 232 2.82 16.28 1.40
N ILE A 233 2.44 15.73 0.24
CA ILE A 233 1.43 14.69 0.15
C ILE A 233 1.93 13.39 0.83
N TYR A 234 3.14 12.92 0.54
CA TYR A 234 3.67 11.73 1.23
C TYR A 234 3.70 11.91 2.75
N SER A 235 4.12 13.07 3.23
CA SER A 235 4.11 13.37 4.67
C SER A 235 2.69 13.35 5.25
N ALA A 236 1.70 13.87 4.51
CA ALA A 236 0.31 13.86 4.92
C ALA A 236 -0.28 12.43 4.94
N LEU A 237 0.00 11.63 3.91
CA LEU A 237 -0.45 10.24 3.81
C LEU A 237 0.18 9.36 4.89
N ASN A 238 1.46 9.56 5.20
CA ASN A 238 2.14 8.82 6.26
C ASN A 238 1.50 9.12 7.63
N ARG A 239 1.23 10.40 7.94
CA ARG A 239 0.51 10.77 9.18
C ARG A 239 -0.90 10.18 9.23
N TYR A 240 -1.60 10.15 8.10
CA TYR A 240 -2.94 9.59 7.99
C TYR A 240 -2.93 8.09 8.30
N ASN A 241 -2.02 7.34 7.69
CA ASN A 241 -1.84 5.91 7.94
C ASN A 241 -1.37 5.64 9.39
N GLN A 242 -0.50 6.51 9.94
CA GLN A 242 -0.05 6.38 11.32
C GLN A 242 -1.22 6.56 12.31
N LYS A 243 -2.08 7.58 12.10
CA LYS A 243 -3.28 7.78 12.91
C LYS A 243 -4.21 6.56 12.85
N TYR A 244 -4.34 5.92 11.68
CA TYR A 244 -5.11 4.69 11.53
C TYR A 244 -4.53 3.52 12.34
N LYS A 245 -3.20 3.40 12.37
CA LYS A 245 -2.50 2.40 13.20
C LYS A 245 -2.70 2.65 14.70
N GLU A 246 -2.67 3.90 15.14
CA GLU A 246 -2.89 4.29 16.54
C GLU A 246 -4.31 3.94 17.01
N LEU A 247 -5.28 3.81 16.10
CA LEU A 247 -6.61 3.28 16.37
C LEU A 247 -6.68 1.74 16.48
N GLY A 248 -5.53 1.05 16.40
CA GLY A 248 -5.44 -0.41 16.50
C GLY A 248 -5.68 -1.16 15.18
N PHE A 249 -5.68 -0.46 14.03
CA PHE A 249 -5.86 -1.09 12.73
C PHE A 249 -4.52 -1.39 12.04
N PRO A 250 -4.46 -2.39 11.14
CA PRO A 250 -3.26 -2.69 10.38
C PRO A 250 -2.90 -1.55 9.41
N SER A 251 -1.65 -1.48 8.97
CA SER A 251 -1.12 -0.41 8.08
C SER A 251 -1.66 -0.53 6.65
N ARG A 252 -2.94 -0.28 6.43
CA ARG A 252 -3.63 -0.43 5.14
C ARG A 252 -3.74 0.88 4.34
N LEU A 253 -3.89 2.03 5.03
CA LEU A 253 -4.12 3.35 4.43
C LEU A 253 -2.84 3.98 3.86
N SER A 254 -2.04 3.20 3.13
CA SER A 254 -0.97 3.73 2.28
C SER A 254 -1.46 3.91 0.84
N PHE A 255 -0.92 4.88 0.12
CA PHE A 255 -1.25 5.10 -1.29
C PHE A 255 -1.10 3.83 -2.13
N SER A 256 0.02 3.13 -1.97
CA SER A 256 0.31 1.90 -2.73
C SER A 256 -0.69 0.78 -2.45
N ASN A 257 -1.11 0.60 -1.19
CA ASN A 257 -2.06 -0.45 -0.82
C ASN A 257 -3.46 -0.14 -1.34
N VAL A 258 -3.90 1.12 -1.23
CA VAL A 258 -5.20 1.57 -1.77
C VAL A 258 -5.22 1.43 -3.30
N TRP A 259 -4.16 1.89 -3.98
CA TRP A 259 -4.04 1.78 -5.43
C TRP A 259 -4.09 0.31 -5.89
N LYS A 260 -3.33 -0.57 -5.25
CA LYS A 260 -3.34 -2.01 -5.55
C LYS A 260 -4.72 -2.61 -5.32
N SER A 261 -5.36 -2.32 -4.18
CA SER A 261 -6.70 -2.83 -3.86
C SER A 261 -7.72 -2.46 -4.93
N GLY A 262 -7.76 -1.20 -5.32
CA GLY A 262 -8.66 -0.73 -6.38
C GLY A 262 -8.40 -1.43 -7.73
N ARG A 263 -7.12 -1.70 -8.08
CA ARG A 263 -6.79 -2.44 -9.32
C ARG A 263 -7.22 -3.90 -9.28
N TYR A 264 -6.99 -4.60 -8.15
CA TYR A 264 -7.43 -5.99 -8.01
C TYR A 264 -8.95 -6.10 -7.92
N TYR A 265 -9.60 -5.17 -7.26
CA TYR A 265 -11.06 -5.10 -7.23
C TYR A 265 -11.64 -4.84 -8.64
N LYS A 266 -11.07 -3.91 -9.39
CA LYS A 266 -11.45 -3.65 -10.80
C LYS A 266 -11.24 -4.87 -11.70
N LEU A 267 -10.19 -5.65 -11.46
CA LEU A 267 -9.93 -6.89 -12.19
C LEU A 267 -11.00 -7.94 -11.87
N TRP A 268 -11.40 -8.05 -10.61
CA TRP A 268 -12.49 -8.92 -10.19
C TRP A 268 -13.83 -8.48 -10.79
N GLU A 269 -14.17 -7.20 -10.76
CA GLU A 269 -15.39 -6.66 -11.41
C GLU A 269 -15.41 -6.99 -12.91
N TRP A 270 -14.26 -6.87 -13.57
CA TRP A 270 -14.15 -7.23 -14.98
C TRP A 270 -14.40 -8.73 -15.20
N GLU A 271 -13.87 -9.62 -14.38
CA GLU A 271 -14.19 -11.06 -14.45
C GLU A 271 -15.69 -11.32 -14.26
N GLN A 272 -16.31 -10.68 -13.28
CA GLN A 272 -17.75 -10.84 -13.02
C GLN A 272 -18.62 -10.33 -14.20
N ALA A 273 -18.25 -9.21 -14.77
CA ALA A 273 -19.00 -8.60 -15.87
C ALA A 273 -18.86 -9.35 -17.20
N THR A 274 -17.72 -9.99 -17.45
CA THR A 274 -17.42 -10.63 -18.74
C THR A 274 -17.53 -12.15 -18.72
N GLY A 275 -17.45 -12.79 -17.55
CA GLY A 275 -17.32 -14.24 -17.41
C GLY A 275 -15.94 -14.77 -17.85
N LEU A 276 -15.00 -13.88 -18.21
CA LEU A 276 -13.64 -14.26 -18.59
C LEU A 276 -12.75 -14.40 -17.34
N SER A 277 -11.67 -15.19 -17.45
CA SER A 277 -10.74 -15.37 -16.34
C SER A 277 -9.44 -14.60 -16.55
N ALA A 278 -9.00 -13.87 -15.51
CA ALA A 278 -7.70 -13.21 -15.49
C ALA A 278 -6.51 -14.20 -15.58
N PHE A 279 -6.75 -15.48 -15.31
CA PHE A 279 -5.69 -16.50 -15.38
C PHE A 279 -5.44 -17.03 -16.82
N GLN A 280 -6.25 -16.62 -17.78
CA GLN A 280 -6.08 -16.98 -19.18
C GLN A 280 -5.12 -16.01 -19.89
N GLN A 281 -4.16 -16.56 -20.62
CA GLN A 281 -3.07 -15.80 -21.26
C GLN A 281 -3.57 -14.81 -22.32
N GLU A 282 -4.65 -15.13 -23.02
CA GLU A 282 -5.30 -14.27 -24.01
C GLU A 282 -5.82 -12.95 -23.40
N ASN A 283 -6.11 -12.93 -22.11
CA ASN A 283 -6.60 -11.74 -21.40
C ASN A 283 -5.48 -10.84 -20.87
N LYS A 284 -4.21 -11.22 -21.11
CA LYS A 284 -3.02 -10.50 -20.59
C LYS A 284 -3.04 -9.01 -20.92
N GLN A 285 -3.38 -8.62 -22.15
CA GLN A 285 -3.39 -7.23 -22.57
C GLN A 285 -4.39 -6.43 -21.75
N LYS A 286 -5.61 -6.93 -21.56
CA LYS A 286 -6.64 -6.29 -20.76
C LYS A 286 -6.25 -6.11 -19.30
N ILE A 287 -5.59 -7.11 -18.73
CA ILE A 287 -5.09 -7.05 -17.36
C ILE A 287 -4.03 -5.97 -17.22
N LEU A 288 -3.08 -5.89 -18.14
CA LEU A 288 -2.05 -4.84 -18.12
C LEU A 288 -2.65 -3.44 -18.28
N GLU A 289 -3.71 -3.28 -19.09
CA GLU A 289 -4.46 -2.02 -19.20
C GLU A 289 -5.08 -1.62 -17.87
N ILE A 290 -5.74 -2.54 -17.14
CA ILE A 290 -6.29 -2.29 -15.80
C ILE A 290 -5.18 -1.78 -14.86
N PHE A 291 -3.97 -2.29 -14.98
CA PHE A 291 -2.79 -1.86 -14.21
C PHE A 291 -1.99 -0.74 -14.90
N ARG A 292 -2.55 -0.08 -15.93
CA ARG A 292 -1.91 1.01 -16.69
C ARG A 292 -0.49 0.67 -17.17
N ASN A 293 -0.28 -0.58 -17.57
CA ASN A 293 1.02 -1.11 -18.01
C ASN A 293 2.18 -0.92 -17.01
N SER A 294 1.87 -0.63 -15.75
CA SER A 294 2.86 -0.34 -14.71
C SER A 294 3.36 -1.56 -13.94
N ALA A 295 2.82 -2.74 -14.24
CA ALA A 295 3.10 -3.96 -13.48
C ALA A 295 3.48 -5.14 -14.39
N ASN A 296 4.28 -6.06 -13.86
CA ASN A 296 4.58 -7.32 -14.54
C ASN A 296 3.38 -8.27 -14.43
N TYR A 297 2.93 -8.83 -15.56
CA TYR A 297 1.78 -9.72 -15.63
C TYR A 297 1.83 -10.88 -14.62
N SER A 298 2.96 -11.60 -14.55
CA SER A 298 3.10 -12.75 -13.63
C SER A 298 2.94 -12.33 -12.17
N SER A 299 3.48 -11.16 -11.81
CA SER A 299 3.31 -10.61 -10.46
C SER A 299 1.85 -10.23 -10.18
N VAL A 300 1.17 -9.61 -11.16
CA VAL A 300 -0.26 -9.26 -11.03
C VAL A 300 -1.09 -10.50 -10.77
N ILE A 301 -0.91 -11.55 -11.57
CA ILE A 301 -1.66 -12.81 -11.46
C ILE A 301 -1.39 -13.50 -10.12
N TRP A 302 -0.14 -13.52 -9.69
CA TRP A 302 0.24 -14.13 -8.41
C TRP A 302 -0.44 -13.42 -7.24
N TYR A 303 -0.38 -12.08 -7.20
CA TYR A 303 -1.07 -11.28 -6.18
C TYR A 303 -2.59 -11.38 -6.26
N TYR A 304 -3.15 -11.40 -7.47
CA TYR A 304 -4.59 -11.49 -7.66
C TYR A 304 -5.15 -12.82 -7.16
N LYS A 305 -4.41 -13.92 -7.36
CA LYS A 305 -4.77 -15.22 -6.78
C LYS A 305 -4.85 -15.16 -5.25
N ALA A 306 -3.86 -14.52 -4.61
CA ALA A 306 -3.86 -14.32 -3.17
C ALA A 306 -4.97 -13.37 -2.70
N TYR A 307 -5.24 -12.29 -3.46
CA TYR A 307 -6.34 -11.36 -3.21
C TYR A 307 -7.71 -12.06 -3.22
N LYS A 308 -7.98 -12.86 -4.25
CA LYS A 308 -9.24 -13.65 -4.31
C LYS A 308 -9.38 -14.58 -3.12
N ARG A 309 -8.32 -15.27 -2.72
CA ARG A 309 -8.34 -16.14 -1.53
C ARG A 309 -8.55 -15.35 -0.23
N ALA A 310 -7.83 -14.23 -0.08
CA ALA A 310 -7.90 -13.40 1.12
C ALA A 310 -9.31 -12.89 1.43
N PHE A 311 -10.11 -12.66 0.40
CA PHE A 311 -11.44 -12.05 0.50
C PHE A 311 -12.59 -12.96 0.06
N ASN A 312 -12.31 -14.24 -0.26
CA ASN A 312 -13.29 -15.22 -0.72
C ASN A 312 -14.11 -14.74 -1.95
N LEU A 313 -13.40 -14.23 -2.94
CA LEU A 313 -13.95 -13.68 -4.19
C LEU A 313 -13.95 -14.70 -5.33
#